data_ca618992982e75a07a8a2905df502642
#
_entry.id   ca618992982e75a07a8a2905df502642
#
_cell.length_a   1.000
_cell.length_b   1.000
_cell.length_c   1.000
_cell.angle_alpha   90.00
_cell.angle_beta   90.00
_cell.angle_gamma   90.00
#
_symmetry.space_group_name_H-M   'P 1'
#
loop_
_entity.id
_entity.type
_entity.pdbx_description
1 polymer ?
#
loop_
_entity_poly.entity_id
_entity_poly.type
_entity_poly.pdbx_seq_one_letter_code
_entity_poly.pdbx_strand_id
1 'polypeptide(L)'
;MLRSAIITADGTTGTSWSIPSDPAPATAPEIPASVSSERRAELDAFLRAMPPSRLLSNGMEYADTQNIRSMVSAGIDWVEAGSWLGERNLRIAREAIAAGHCITARSYFLSASACFRFAQNAIATDTDAKKSLYRRLIAAFADAAVLDNRPVEHWATPYKDGQICAWLMRPSASEPSPLVVVLGGFDGWREEHHAAAAALVERGISALLIDAPGQGESRLFHNLFLTGDVHRAFSRVLDVLSEDPRLIQRFGIWGNSFGGSLAVQAAIADQRLAACCINGGASRPLEFPERYPRFFGKVETMIGASGIDRAMDVLNAIDLRETLGKLSCPLLQLHSEHDQVFSLANARLIHDQASSLDKKLLVWEDGDHCIYNHATERNCTVADWFCERLKVVE
;
A
#
# COMPACT_ATOMS: atom_id res chain seq x y z
N MET A 1 16.47 2.72 -25.97
CA MET A 1 16.93 2.38 -24.62
C MET A 1 16.68 3.60 -23.73
N LEU A 2 15.53 3.62 -23.06
CA LEU A 2 15.23 4.62 -22.03
C LEU A 2 15.85 4.12 -20.72
N ARG A 3 16.88 4.79 -20.24
CA ARG A 3 17.47 4.50 -18.93
C ARG A 3 16.69 5.29 -17.89
N SER A 4 16.02 4.60 -16.98
CA SER A 4 15.43 5.21 -15.79
C SER A 4 16.56 5.64 -14.86
N ALA A 5 16.73 6.93 -14.67
CA ALA A 5 17.57 7.46 -13.59
C ALA A 5 16.75 7.45 -12.30
N ILE A 6 17.13 6.61 -11.36
CA ILE A 6 16.61 6.65 -9.98
C ILE A 6 17.49 7.64 -9.23
N ILE A 7 16.88 8.74 -8.77
CA ILE A 7 17.57 9.75 -7.94
C ILE A 7 17.23 9.41 -6.49
N THR A 8 18.25 9.06 -5.70
CA THR A 8 18.13 8.94 -4.25
C THR A 8 18.22 10.32 -3.60
N ALA A 9 17.68 10.48 -2.39
CA ALA A 9 17.64 11.77 -1.67
C ALA A 9 19.03 12.40 -1.41
N ASP A 10 20.10 11.64 -1.57
CA ASP A 10 21.52 12.09 -1.45
C ASP A 10 22.20 12.35 -2.82
N GLY A 11 21.47 12.29 -3.92
CA GLY A 11 22.00 12.52 -5.27
C GLY A 11 22.79 11.34 -5.85
N THR A 12 22.83 10.19 -5.18
CA THR A 12 23.48 8.98 -5.72
C THR A 12 22.53 8.22 -6.65
N THR A 13 23.08 7.69 -7.77
CA THR A 13 22.32 6.86 -8.71
C THR A 13 21.99 5.51 -8.06
N GLY A 14 20.75 5.33 -7.65
CA GLY A 14 20.24 4.08 -7.08
C GLY A 14 20.22 2.92 -8.09
N THR A 15 20.01 1.73 -7.58
CA THR A 15 19.90 0.49 -8.36
C THR A 15 18.88 0.61 -9.49
N SER A 16 19.31 0.47 -10.74
CA SER A 16 18.42 0.38 -11.89
C SER A 16 17.62 -0.92 -11.81
N TRP A 17 16.31 -0.82 -11.60
CA TRP A 17 15.40 -1.94 -11.75
C TRP A 17 15.19 -2.19 -13.25
N SER A 18 15.99 -3.06 -13.85
CA SER A 18 15.73 -3.55 -15.20
C SER A 18 14.92 -4.84 -15.09
N ILE A 19 13.79 -4.89 -15.81
CA ILE A 19 13.09 -6.17 -16.01
C ILE A 19 14.10 -7.10 -16.72
N PRO A 20 14.35 -8.32 -16.21
CA PRO A 20 15.17 -9.29 -16.93
C PRO A 20 14.64 -9.47 -18.35
N SER A 21 15.56 -9.63 -19.33
CA SER A 21 15.21 -9.91 -20.72
C SER A 21 14.19 -11.05 -20.81
N ASP A 22 13.22 -10.88 -21.68
CA ASP A 22 12.04 -11.74 -21.84
C ASP A 22 12.24 -13.23 -21.56
N PRO A 23 11.49 -13.80 -20.59
CA PRO A 23 11.14 -15.20 -20.72
C PRO A 23 10.23 -15.36 -21.95
N ALA A 24 10.34 -16.50 -22.64
CA ALA A 24 9.43 -16.88 -23.73
C ALA A 24 7.96 -16.62 -23.31
N PRO A 25 7.06 -16.27 -24.26
CA PRO A 25 5.67 -15.97 -23.94
C PRO A 25 5.11 -17.09 -23.07
N ALA A 26 4.72 -16.77 -21.84
CA ALA A 26 4.16 -17.75 -20.94
C ALA A 26 2.89 -18.29 -21.58
N THR A 27 2.87 -19.59 -21.88
CA THR A 27 1.65 -20.27 -22.31
C THR A 27 0.59 -20.10 -21.23
N ALA A 28 -0.68 -19.99 -21.63
CA ALA A 28 -1.77 -19.92 -20.65
C ALA A 28 -1.68 -21.14 -19.71
N PRO A 29 -1.92 -20.95 -18.41
CA PRO A 29 -1.93 -22.05 -17.46
C PRO A 29 -2.90 -23.15 -17.88
N GLU A 30 -2.47 -24.41 -17.77
CA GLU A 30 -3.33 -25.54 -18.08
C GLU A 30 -4.34 -25.77 -16.95
N ILE A 31 -5.61 -25.94 -17.32
CA ILE A 31 -6.65 -26.29 -16.35
C ILE A 31 -6.42 -27.75 -15.92
N PRO A 32 -6.23 -28.02 -14.62
CA PRO A 32 -5.99 -29.37 -14.14
C PRO A 32 -7.20 -30.26 -14.40
N ALA A 33 -6.96 -31.50 -14.86
CA ALA A 33 -8.04 -32.48 -15.17
C ALA A 33 -8.88 -32.79 -13.92
N SER A 34 -8.34 -32.68 -12.71
CA SER A 34 -9.05 -32.85 -11.45
C SER A 34 -8.43 -31.99 -10.36
N VAL A 35 -9.23 -31.58 -9.38
CA VAL A 35 -8.80 -30.81 -8.20
C VAL A 35 -9.29 -31.56 -6.96
N SER A 36 -8.38 -31.85 -6.01
CA SER A 36 -8.75 -32.51 -4.76
C SER A 36 -9.67 -31.59 -3.93
N SER A 37 -10.46 -32.17 -3.03
CA SER A 37 -11.38 -31.40 -2.16
C SER A 37 -10.61 -30.44 -1.25
N GLU A 38 -9.45 -30.84 -0.75
CA GLU A 38 -8.56 -29.99 0.06
C GLU A 38 -8.07 -28.77 -0.73
N ARG A 39 -7.54 -29.03 -1.94
CA ARG A 39 -7.09 -27.95 -2.85
C ARG A 39 -8.23 -27.01 -3.24
N ARG A 40 -9.43 -27.54 -3.47
CA ARG A 40 -10.62 -26.74 -3.74
C ARG A 40 -10.92 -25.79 -2.57
N ALA A 41 -10.89 -26.29 -1.35
CA ALA A 41 -11.14 -25.47 -0.15
C ALA A 41 -10.12 -24.33 0.01
N GLU A 42 -8.83 -24.58 -0.33
CA GLU A 42 -7.79 -23.55 -0.34
C GLU A 42 -8.07 -22.46 -1.39
N LEU A 43 -8.37 -22.85 -2.64
CA LEU A 43 -8.67 -21.92 -3.73
C LEU A 43 -9.90 -21.07 -3.41
N ASP A 44 -10.95 -21.67 -2.85
CA ASP A 44 -12.16 -20.97 -2.43
C ASP A 44 -11.86 -19.99 -1.26
N ALA A 45 -10.92 -20.32 -0.38
CA ALA A 45 -10.49 -19.41 0.67
C ALA A 45 -9.77 -18.17 0.10
N PHE A 46 -8.94 -18.31 -0.95
CA PHE A 46 -8.36 -17.17 -1.67
C PHE A 46 -9.42 -16.31 -2.36
N LEU A 47 -10.38 -16.94 -3.05
CA LEU A 47 -11.47 -16.22 -3.72
C LEU A 47 -12.30 -15.38 -2.72
N ARG A 48 -12.49 -15.87 -1.49
CA ARG A 48 -13.17 -15.12 -0.41
C ARG A 48 -12.28 -13.99 0.16
N ALA A 49 -10.99 -14.25 0.36
CA ALA A 49 -10.05 -13.26 0.91
C ALA A 49 -9.73 -12.12 -0.07
N MET A 50 -9.89 -12.37 -1.38
CA MET A 50 -9.63 -11.42 -2.46
C MET A 50 -10.92 -11.13 -3.25
N PRO A 51 -11.88 -10.40 -2.65
CA PRO A 51 -13.12 -10.04 -3.35
C PRO A 51 -12.84 -9.10 -4.52
N PRO A 52 -13.71 -9.05 -5.54
CA PRO A 52 -13.55 -8.16 -6.70
C PRO A 52 -13.34 -6.69 -6.31
N SER A 53 -14.06 -6.20 -5.30
CA SER A 53 -13.93 -4.83 -4.78
C SER A 53 -12.48 -4.50 -4.38
N ARG A 54 -11.81 -5.42 -3.66
CA ARG A 54 -10.41 -5.26 -3.25
C ARG A 54 -9.45 -5.25 -4.45
N LEU A 55 -9.67 -6.16 -5.42
CA LEU A 55 -8.83 -6.26 -6.60
C LEU A 55 -8.92 -4.98 -7.44
N LEU A 56 -10.15 -4.53 -7.73
CA LEU A 56 -10.44 -3.34 -8.52
C LEU A 56 -9.96 -2.05 -7.83
N SER A 57 -10.31 -1.86 -6.55
CA SER A 57 -9.91 -0.70 -5.77
C SER A 57 -8.39 -0.51 -5.73
N ASN A 58 -7.67 -1.61 -5.78
CA ASN A 58 -6.22 -1.63 -5.69
C ASN A 58 -5.56 -1.78 -7.08
N GLY A 59 -6.23 -1.37 -8.14
CA GLY A 59 -5.64 -1.15 -9.46
C GLY A 59 -5.58 -2.35 -10.40
N MET A 60 -6.22 -3.50 -10.06
CA MET A 60 -6.41 -4.57 -11.04
C MET A 60 -7.53 -4.16 -12.00
N GLU A 61 -7.32 -4.36 -13.29
CA GLU A 61 -8.32 -4.09 -14.32
C GLU A 61 -9.49 -5.10 -14.21
N TYR A 62 -10.71 -4.69 -14.65
CA TYR A 62 -11.91 -5.53 -14.52
C TYR A 62 -11.75 -6.88 -15.20
N ALA A 63 -11.25 -6.91 -16.45
CA ALA A 63 -11.06 -8.15 -17.18
C ALA A 63 -10.05 -9.08 -16.51
N ASP A 64 -8.94 -8.53 -15.96
CA ASP A 64 -7.97 -9.32 -15.21
C ASP A 64 -8.55 -9.83 -13.88
N THR A 65 -9.40 -9.03 -13.23
CA THR A 65 -10.15 -9.46 -12.03
C THR A 65 -11.07 -10.65 -12.33
N GLN A 66 -11.79 -10.61 -13.45
CA GLN A 66 -12.66 -11.74 -13.87
C GLN A 66 -11.81 -12.94 -14.27
N ASN A 67 -10.72 -12.74 -15.02
CA ASN A 67 -9.86 -13.81 -15.49
C ASN A 67 -9.18 -14.55 -14.34
N ILE A 68 -8.55 -13.86 -13.37
CA ILE A 68 -7.90 -14.55 -12.25
C ILE A 68 -8.91 -15.37 -11.45
N ARG A 69 -10.11 -14.83 -11.20
CA ARG A 69 -11.15 -15.53 -10.46
C ARG A 69 -11.68 -16.76 -11.22
N SER A 70 -11.87 -16.65 -12.53
CA SER A 70 -12.28 -17.75 -13.40
C SER A 70 -11.22 -18.85 -13.45
N MET A 71 -9.94 -18.51 -13.62
CA MET A 71 -8.82 -19.44 -13.65
C MET A 71 -8.70 -20.20 -12.31
N VAL A 72 -8.80 -19.49 -11.19
CA VAL A 72 -8.75 -20.10 -9.85
C VAL A 72 -9.98 -20.97 -9.58
N SER A 73 -11.16 -20.56 -10.02
CA SER A 73 -12.37 -21.39 -9.97
C SER A 73 -12.25 -22.65 -10.83
N ALA A 74 -11.49 -22.60 -11.92
CA ALA A 74 -11.18 -23.77 -12.75
C ALA A 74 -10.08 -24.68 -12.15
N GLY A 75 -9.44 -24.28 -11.05
CA GLY A 75 -8.44 -25.08 -10.33
C GLY A 75 -6.99 -24.63 -10.49
N ILE A 76 -6.73 -23.57 -11.26
CA ILE A 76 -5.39 -23.01 -11.43
C ILE A 76 -4.96 -22.33 -10.11
N ASP A 77 -3.67 -22.43 -9.79
CA ASP A 77 -3.10 -21.77 -8.61
C ASP A 77 -3.22 -20.24 -8.71
N TRP A 78 -3.47 -19.56 -7.58
CA TRP A 78 -3.62 -18.12 -7.55
C TRP A 78 -2.35 -17.39 -7.98
N VAL A 79 -1.16 -17.86 -7.51
CA VAL A 79 0.14 -17.26 -7.87
C VAL A 79 0.41 -17.43 -9.36
N GLU A 80 0.13 -18.60 -9.89
CA GLU A 80 0.29 -18.92 -11.31
C GLU A 80 -0.62 -18.06 -12.19
N ALA A 81 -1.91 -17.97 -11.85
CA ALA A 81 -2.89 -17.16 -12.58
C ALA A 81 -2.51 -15.67 -12.59
N GLY A 82 -2.18 -15.13 -11.41
CA GLY A 82 -1.76 -13.73 -11.27
C GLY A 82 -0.45 -13.42 -11.99
N SER A 83 0.51 -14.35 -11.95
CA SER A 83 1.78 -14.20 -12.67
C SER A 83 1.59 -14.19 -14.18
N TRP A 84 0.77 -15.09 -14.70
CA TRP A 84 0.47 -15.15 -16.13
C TRP A 84 -0.21 -13.86 -16.63
N LEU A 85 -1.18 -13.34 -15.89
CA LEU A 85 -1.83 -12.07 -16.22
C LEU A 85 -0.83 -10.90 -16.21
N GLY A 86 0.07 -10.88 -15.23
CA GLY A 86 1.15 -9.89 -15.17
C GLY A 86 2.06 -9.93 -16.42
N GLU A 87 2.49 -11.13 -16.85
CA GLU A 87 3.28 -11.31 -18.07
C GLU A 87 2.53 -10.86 -19.33
N ARG A 88 1.25 -11.26 -19.44
CA ARG A 88 0.40 -10.83 -20.55
C ARG A 88 0.35 -9.29 -20.64
N ASN A 89 0.14 -8.62 -19.52
CA ASN A 89 0.07 -7.16 -19.49
C ASN A 89 1.41 -6.50 -19.79
N LEU A 90 2.54 -7.05 -19.30
CA LEU A 90 3.88 -6.57 -19.68
C LEU A 90 4.13 -6.68 -21.19
N ARG A 91 3.75 -7.79 -21.81
CA ARG A 91 3.90 -7.96 -23.25
C ARG A 91 3.11 -6.89 -24.01
N ILE A 92 1.85 -6.67 -23.66
CA ILE A 92 1.01 -5.62 -24.30
C ILE A 92 1.62 -4.22 -24.09
N ALA A 93 2.13 -3.93 -22.88
CA ALA A 93 2.78 -2.66 -22.60
C ALA A 93 4.01 -2.44 -23.51
N ARG A 94 4.85 -3.47 -23.71
CA ARG A 94 6.04 -3.39 -24.57
C ARG A 94 5.68 -3.24 -26.04
N GLU A 95 4.66 -3.97 -26.51
CA GLU A 95 4.12 -3.80 -27.86
C GLU A 95 3.60 -2.36 -28.09
N ALA A 96 2.91 -1.79 -27.08
CA ALA A 96 2.47 -0.40 -27.13
C ALA A 96 3.64 0.60 -27.16
N ILE A 97 4.72 0.37 -26.38
CA ILE A 97 5.96 1.19 -26.46
C ILE A 97 6.57 1.12 -27.86
N ALA A 98 6.68 -0.08 -28.44
CA ALA A 98 7.24 -0.28 -29.77
C ALA A 98 6.41 0.46 -30.86
N ALA A 99 5.10 0.60 -30.63
CA ALA A 99 4.18 1.34 -31.51
C ALA A 99 4.10 2.85 -31.20
N GLY A 100 4.84 3.36 -30.19
CA GLY A 100 4.81 4.78 -29.77
C GLY A 100 3.60 5.16 -28.92
N HIS A 101 2.82 4.21 -28.45
CA HIS A 101 1.59 4.42 -27.67
C HIS A 101 1.89 4.51 -26.15
N CYS A 102 2.59 5.55 -25.71
CA CYS A 102 3.08 5.68 -24.32
C CYS A 102 1.96 5.66 -23.28
N ILE A 103 0.80 6.28 -23.55
CA ILE A 103 -0.34 6.29 -22.59
C ILE A 103 -0.90 4.88 -22.42
N THR A 104 -1.06 4.12 -23.50
CA THR A 104 -1.49 2.72 -23.47
C THR A 104 -0.48 1.87 -22.72
N ALA A 105 0.81 2.03 -23.00
CA ALA A 105 1.88 1.31 -22.34
C ALA A 105 1.87 1.54 -20.83
N ARG A 106 1.74 2.79 -20.38
CA ARG A 106 1.62 3.15 -18.96
C ARG A 106 0.47 2.40 -18.28
N SER A 107 -0.69 2.37 -18.90
CA SER A 107 -1.86 1.67 -18.34
C SER A 107 -1.59 0.18 -18.16
N TYR A 108 -1.00 -0.48 -19.14
CA TYR A 108 -0.68 -1.91 -19.05
C TYR A 108 0.48 -2.22 -18.11
N PHE A 109 1.45 -1.33 -17.95
CA PHE A 109 2.48 -1.48 -16.90
C PHE A 109 1.87 -1.40 -15.50
N LEU A 110 0.92 -0.49 -15.23
CA LEU A 110 0.18 -0.44 -13.96
C LEU A 110 -0.64 -1.72 -13.73
N SER A 111 -1.33 -2.23 -14.76
CA SER A 111 -2.08 -3.49 -14.70
C SER A 111 -1.15 -4.68 -14.41
N ALA A 112 0.03 -4.74 -15.04
CA ALA A 112 1.03 -5.76 -14.77
C ALA A 112 1.52 -5.72 -13.31
N SER A 113 1.84 -4.52 -12.81
CA SER A 113 2.23 -4.30 -11.42
C SER A 113 1.16 -4.81 -10.45
N ALA A 114 -0.12 -4.49 -10.70
CA ALA A 114 -1.23 -4.97 -9.88
C ALA A 114 -1.37 -6.50 -9.90
N CYS A 115 -1.23 -7.15 -11.07
CA CYS A 115 -1.29 -8.61 -11.18
C CYS A 115 -0.15 -9.29 -10.40
N PHE A 116 1.10 -8.83 -10.52
CA PHE A 116 2.23 -9.37 -9.75
C PHE A 116 2.08 -9.13 -8.24
N ARG A 117 1.51 -7.98 -7.85
CA ARG A 117 1.22 -7.68 -6.44
C ARG A 117 0.25 -8.70 -5.85
N PHE A 118 -0.86 -8.98 -6.51
CA PHE A 118 -1.81 -9.96 -6.01
C PHE A 118 -1.26 -11.39 -6.07
N ALA A 119 -0.41 -11.73 -7.06
CA ALA A 119 0.27 -13.01 -7.11
C ALA A 119 1.18 -13.20 -5.88
N GLN A 120 2.10 -12.24 -5.60
CA GLN A 120 3.03 -12.37 -4.47
C GLN A 120 2.33 -12.30 -3.10
N ASN A 121 1.19 -11.60 -2.99
CA ASN A 121 0.45 -11.47 -1.74
C ASN A 121 -0.10 -12.82 -1.23
N ALA A 122 -0.32 -13.77 -2.12
CA ALA A 122 -0.72 -15.12 -1.76
C ALA A 122 0.39 -15.95 -1.10
N ILE A 123 1.66 -15.54 -1.25
CA ILE A 123 2.81 -16.22 -0.64
C ILE A 123 3.03 -15.65 0.75
N ALA A 124 2.81 -16.44 1.80
CA ALA A 124 2.82 -15.98 3.18
C ALA A 124 4.21 -15.54 3.67
N THR A 125 5.27 -16.30 3.32
CA THR A 125 6.64 -16.09 3.79
C THR A 125 7.52 -15.42 2.74
N ASP A 126 8.64 -14.84 3.15
CA ASP A 126 9.55 -14.07 2.29
C ASP A 126 10.49 -14.96 1.47
N THR A 127 9.91 -15.86 0.68
CA THR A 127 10.63 -16.78 -0.22
C THR A 127 11.24 -16.04 -1.42
N ASP A 128 12.20 -16.70 -2.12
CA ASP A 128 12.75 -16.16 -3.37
C ASP A 128 11.70 -15.98 -4.45
N ALA A 129 10.68 -16.86 -4.50
CA ALA A 129 9.53 -16.70 -5.40
C ALA A 129 8.75 -15.41 -5.11
N LYS A 130 8.44 -15.12 -3.84
CA LYS A 130 7.81 -13.86 -3.44
C LYS A 130 8.67 -12.65 -3.81
N LYS A 131 9.96 -12.69 -3.48
CA LYS A 131 10.91 -11.62 -3.80
C LYS A 131 11.03 -11.40 -5.32
N SER A 132 11.02 -12.47 -6.12
CA SER A 132 11.05 -12.39 -7.58
C SER A 132 9.80 -11.67 -8.12
N LEU A 133 8.61 -12.08 -7.69
CA LEU A 133 7.36 -11.43 -8.08
C LEU A 133 7.31 -9.96 -7.64
N TYR A 134 7.81 -9.66 -6.44
CA TYR A 134 7.83 -8.28 -5.95
C TYR A 134 8.81 -7.39 -6.75
N ARG A 135 9.97 -7.91 -7.18
CA ARG A 135 10.85 -7.19 -8.12
C ARG A 135 10.14 -6.85 -9.43
N ARG A 136 9.34 -7.78 -9.96
CA ARG A 136 8.57 -7.57 -11.19
C ARG A 136 7.47 -6.54 -11.02
N LEU A 137 6.80 -6.57 -9.86
CA LEU A 137 5.81 -5.56 -9.47
C LEU A 137 6.43 -4.16 -9.50
N ILE A 138 7.56 -3.96 -8.76
CA ILE A 138 8.26 -2.67 -8.68
C ILE A 138 8.75 -2.23 -10.07
N ALA A 139 9.34 -3.14 -10.85
CA ALA A 139 9.85 -2.81 -12.18
C ALA A 139 8.73 -2.35 -13.12
N ALA A 140 7.59 -3.03 -13.12
CA ALA A 140 6.43 -2.62 -13.91
C ALA A 140 5.88 -1.25 -13.46
N PHE A 141 5.83 -0.99 -12.15
CA PHE A 141 5.42 0.32 -11.64
C PHE A 141 6.43 1.42 -12.03
N ALA A 142 7.74 1.14 -11.97
CA ALA A 142 8.79 2.07 -12.39
C ALA A 142 8.67 2.42 -13.89
N ASP A 143 8.41 1.43 -14.76
CA ASP A 143 8.18 1.67 -16.18
C ASP A 143 6.94 2.54 -16.42
N ALA A 144 5.86 2.34 -15.63
CA ALA A 144 4.69 3.20 -15.68
C ALA A 144 5.00 4.63 -15.19
N ALA A 145 5.80 4.77 -14.13
CA ALA A 145 6.20 6.05 -13.56
C ALA A 145 6.98 6.93 -14.54
N VAL A 146 7.88 6.33 -15.34
CA VAL A 146 8.62 7.05 -16.41
C VAL A 146 7.69 7.62 -17.47
N LEU A 147 6.55 6.97 -17.70
CA LEU A 147 5.55 7.38 -18.71
C LEU A 147 4.45 8.28 -18.14
N ASP A 148 4.48 8.58 -16.84
CA ASP A 148 3.53 9.52 -16.24
C ASP A 148 3.87 10.96 -16.68
N ASN A 149 2.84 11.77 -16.88
CA ASN A 149 3.00 13.19 -17.20
C ASN A 149 3.31 14.04 -15.94
N ARG A 150 3.24 13.45 -14.77
CA ARG A 150 3.59 14.06 -13.47
C ARG A 150 4.85 13.41 -12.92
N PRO A 151 5.64 14.12 -12.11
CA PRO A 151 6.83 13.53 -11.48
C PRO A 151 6.45 12.39 -10.54
N VAL A 152 6.90 11.18 -10.86
CA VAL A 152 6.81 9.98 -10.02
C VAL A 152 8.20 9.40 -9.89
N GLU A 153 8.73 9.36 -8.68
CA GLU A 153 10.11 8.93 -8.44
C GLU A 153 10.21 7.90 -7.30
N HIS A 154 11.10 6.95 -7.45
CA HIS A 154 11.46 6.08 -6.33
C HIS A 154 12.22 6.91 -5.30
N TRP A 155 11.73 6.87 -4.06
CA TRP A 155 12.30 7.61 -2.93
C TRP A 155 12.76 6.60 -1.87
N ALA A 156 13.93 6.85 -1.27
CA ALA A 156 14.42 6.02 -0.19
C ALA A 156 15.24 6.83 0.81
N THR A 157 15.23 6.43 2.08
CA THR A 157 16.08 7.03 3.12
C THR A 157 16.65 5.96 4.04
N PRO A 158 17.94 6.06 4.43
CA PRO A 158 18.53 5.18 5.43
C PRO A 158 17.81 5.30 6.78
N TYR A 159 17.53 4.17 7.40
CA TYR A 159 16.95 4.08 8.73
C TYR A 159 17.42 2.81 9.42
N LYS A 160 18.02 2.92 10.62
CA LYS A 160 18.70 1.81 11.31
C LYS A 160 19.69 1.13 10.34
N ASP A 161 19.69 -0.19 10.27
CA ASP A 161 20.55 -0.99 9.38
C ASP A 161 19.94 -1.26 8.00
N GLY A 162 18.83 -0.57 7.64
CA GLY A 162 18.12 -0.76 6.39
C GLY A 162 17.75 0.55 5.71
N GLN A 163 16.73 0.47 4.85
CA GLN A 163 16.17 1.62 4.14
C GLN A 163 14.64 1.61 4.21
N ILE A 164 14.07 2.80 4.37
CA ILE A 164 12.63 3.02 4.14
C ILE A 164 12.48 3.38 2.67
N CYS A 165 11.64 2.64 1.94
CA CYS A 165 11.41 2.81 0.52
C CYS A 165 10.00 3.34 0.24
N ALA A 166 9.87 4.19 -0.78
CA ALA A 166 8.61 4.82 -1.15
C ALA A 166 8.56 5.18 -2.64
N TRP A 167 7.38 5.57 -3.11
CA TRP A 167 7.18 6.32 -4.35
C TRP A 167 6.72 7.73 -4.00
N LEU A 168 7.45 8.75 -4.45
CA LEU A 168 7.05 10.15 -4.33
C LEU A 168 6.37 10.59 -5.63
N MET A 169 5.10 10.94 -5.55
CA MET A 169 4.30 11.49 -6.65
C MET A 169 4.02 12.96 -6.36
N ARG A 170 4.35 13.85 -7.32
CA ARG A 170 4.17 15.29 -7.16
C ARG A 170 3.22 15.88 -8.23
N PRO A 171 2.42 16.90 -7.89
CA PRO A 171 1.52 17.55 -8.84
C PRO A 171 2.26 18.32 -9.94
N SER A 172 3.43 18.86 -9.62
CA SER A 172 4.26 19.68 -10.53
C SER A 172 5.75 19.37 -10.36
N ALA A 173 6.51 19.57 -11.41
CA ALA A 173 7.97 19.50 -11.36
C ALA A 173 8.60 20.76 -10.74
N SER A 174 7.95 21.93 -10.88
CA SER A 174 8.48 23.25 -10.52
C SER A 174 7.88 23.84 -9.25
N GLU A 175 6.62 23.52 -8.93
CA GLU A 175 5.92 24.15 -7.81
C GLU A 175 6.01 23.30 -6.57
N PRO A 176 6.42 23.86 -5.41
CA PRO A 176 6.37 23.19 -4.12
C PRO A 176 4.92 22.89 -3.72
N SER A 177 4.72 21.77 -3.03
CA SER A 177 3.38 21.36 -2.59
C SER A 177 3.41 20.72 -1.19
N PRO A 178 2.29 20.78 -0.44
CA PRO A 178 2.16 19.97 0.78
C PRO A 178 2.19 18.48 0.43
N LEU A 179 2.40 17.61 1.43
CA LEU A 179 2.57 16.18 1.19
C LEU A 179 1.73 15.35 2.15
N VAL A 180 1.16 14.26 1.64
CA VAL A 180 0.52 13.20 2.44
C VAL A 180 1.31 11.90 2.31
N VAL A 181 1.73 11.35 3.46
CA VAL A 181 2.29 10.00 3.54
C VAL A 181 1.15 9.00 3.52
N VAL A 182 1.15 8.05 2.58
CA VAL A 182 0.09 7.04 2.41
C VAL A 182 0.68 5.66 2.64
N LEU A 183 0.08 4.87 3.55
CA LEU A 183 0.57 3.55 3.91
C LEU A 183 -0.55 2.50 4.02
N GLY A 184 -0.19 1.27 3.73
CA GLY A 184 -1.05 0.09 3.83
C GLY A 184 -1.01 -0.59 5.19
N GLY A 185 -1.81 -1.65 5.33
CA GLY A 185 -1.90 -2.47 6.53
C GLY A 185 -0.99 -3.69 6.53
N PHE A 186 -1.47 -4.79 7.15
CA PHE A 186 -0.74 -6.06 7.22
C PHE A 186 -0.42 -6.68 5.85
N ASP A 187 -1.30 -6.47 4.88
CA ASP A 187 -1.21 -6.96 3.50
C ASP A 187 -1.09 -5.82 2.49
N GLY A 188 -0.83 -4.62 2.96
CA GLY A 188 -0.71 -3.44 2.14
C GLY A 188 0.67 -3.35 1.49
N TRP A 189 0.69 -2.91 0.23
CA TRP A 189 1.88 -2.69 -0.58
C TRP A 189 1.75 -1.31 -1.20
N ARG A 190 2.79 -0.49 -1.13
CA ARG A 190 2.72 0.93 -1.48
C ARG A 190 2.10 1.20 -2.86
N GLU A 191 2.36 0.36 -3.87
CA GLU A 191 1.86 0.53 -5.23
C GLU A 191 0.33 0.38 -5.35
N GLU A 192 -0.34 -0.24 -4.38
CA GLU A 192 -1.80 -0.35 -4.38
C GLU A 192 -2.51 0.97 -4.13
N HIS A 193 -1.80 1.94 -3.58
CA HIS A 193 -2.35 3.25 -3.25
C HIS A 193 -2.19 4.27 -4.40
N HIS A 194 -1.81 3.84 -5.60
CA HIS A 194 -1.62 4.73 -6.75
C HIS A 194 -2.86 5.58 -7.06
N ALA A 195 -4.07 5.01 -7.02
CA ALA A 195 -5.31 5.76 -7.26
C ALA A 195 -5.59 6.80 -6.15
N ALA A 196 -5.27 6.49 -4.90
CA ALA A 196 -5.36 7.42 -3.78
C ALA A 196 -4.35 8.57 -3.94
N ALA A 197 -3.11 8.26 -4.33
CA ALA A 197 -2.08 9.25 -4.64
C ALA A 197 -2.49 10.15 -5.80
N ALA A 198 -3.06 9.60 -6.87
CA ALA A 198 -3.56 10.37 -8.01
C ALA A 198 -4.62 11.39 -7.58
N ALA A 199 -5.56 11.00 -6.71
CA ALA A 199 -6.59 11.90 -6.19
C ALA A 199 -5.99 13.07 -5.37
N LEU A 200 -4.94 12.84 -4.59
CA LEU A 200 -4.20 13.88 -3.86
C LEU A 200 -3.47 14.81 -4.84
N VAL A 201 -2.74 14.23 -5.80
CA VAL A 201 -1.93 14.97 -6.77
C VAL A 201 -2.77 15.86 -7.68
N GLU A 202 -3.97 15.41 -8.06
CA GLU A 202 -4.96 16.22 -8.81
C GLU A 202 -5.43 17.46 -8.03
N ARG A 203 -5.28 17.45 -6.70
CA ARG A 203 -5.62 18.58 -5.81
C ARG A 203 -4.42 19.42 -5.37
N GLY A 204 -3.27 19.20 -6.01
CA GLY A 204 -2.05 19.97 -5.71
C GLY A 204 -1.30 19.49 -4.47
N ILE A 205 -1.52 18.25 -4.02
CA ILE A 205 -0.86 17.64 -2.85
C ILE A 205 0.06 16.52 -3.32
N SER A 206 1.33 16.56 -2.94
CA SER A 206 2.25 15.44 -3.14
C SER A 206 1.84 14.23 -2.31
N ALA A 207 2.08 13.04 -2.81
CA ALA A 207 1.84 11.78 -2.11
C ALA A 207 3.12 10.96 -2.00
N LEU A 208 3.46 10.53 -0.79
CA LEU A 208 4.53 9.56 -0.53
C LEU A 208 3.90 8.20 -0.23
N LEU A 209 3.90 7.30 -1.21
CA LEU A 209 3.45 5.93 -1.04
C LEU A 209 4.56 5.12 -0.39
N ILE A 210 4.42 4.78 0.90
CA ILE A 210 5.53 4.25 1.70
C ILE A 210 5.35 2.76 2.04
N ASP A 211 6.44 2.01 1.97
CA ASP A 211 6.59 0.74 2.66
C ASP A 211 7.27 1.00 4.02
N ALA A 212 6.48 1.04 5.08
CA ALA A 212 6.97 1.21 6.44
C ALA A 212 7.78 -0.03 6.90
N PRO A 213 8.49 0.04 8.04
CA PRO A 213 9.12 -1.13 8.63
C PRO A 213 8.14 -2.32 8.74
N GLY A 214 8.55 -3.48 8.27
CA GLY A 214 7.70 -4.68 8.16
C GLY A 214 6.93 -4.81 6.86
N GLN A 215 6.96 -3.81 5.96
CA GLN A 215 6.21 -3.79 4.70
C GLN A 215 7.13 -3.80 3.48
N GLY A 216 6.64 -4.29 2.39
CA GLY A 216 7.11 -4.19 1.01
C GLY A 216 8.62 -4.28 0.80
N GLU A 217 9.15 -3.36 0.02
CA GLU A 217 10.58 -3.29 -0.34
C GLU A 217 11.46 -3.10 0.88
N SER A 218 11.03 -2.26 1.84
CA SER A 218 11.77 -1.99 3.07
C SER A 218 12.06 -3.27 3.86
N ARG A 219 11.09 -4.20 3.93
CA ARG A 219 11.28 -5.51 4.56
C ARG A 219 12.01 -6.50 3.66
N LEU A 220 11.50 -6.70 2.43
CA LEU A 220 11.93 -7.81 1.58
C LEU A 220 13.39 -7.69 1.10
N PHE A 221 13.88 -6.47 0.91
CA PHE A 221 15.20 -6.23 0.34
C PHE A 221 16.15 -5.49 1.28
N HIS A 222 15.63 -4.82 2.31
CA HIS A 222 16.43 -4.03 3.24
C HIS A 222 16.34 -4.52 4.69
N ASN A 223 15.66 -5.67 4.94
CA ASN A 223 15.53 -6.30 6.25
C ASN A 223 15.03 -5.35 7.35
N LEU A 224 14.22 -4.36 6.97
CA LEU A 224 13.65 -3.41 7.90
C LEU A 224 12.32 -3.94 8.45
N PHE A 225 12.39 -4.58 9.61
CA PHE A 225 11.26 -5.26 10.23
C PHE A 225 10.45 -4.32 11.13
N LEU A 226 9.18 -4.69 11.36
CA LEU A 226 8.26 -3.99 12.26
C LEU A 226 8.71 -4.11 13.71
N THR A 227 8.71 -2.98 14.41
CA THR A 227 8.99 -2.88 15.85
C THR A 227 7.95 -2.02 16.55
N GLY A 228 7.80 -2.12 17.86
CA GLY A 228 6.84 -1.32 18.62
C GLY A 228 7.09 0.19 18.56
N ASP A 229 8.32 0.62 18.25
CA ASP A 229 8.73 2.03 18.09
C ASP A 229 8.69 2.50 16.62
N VAL A 230 7.86 1.89 15.78
CA VAL A 230 7.77 2.18 14.34
C VAL A 230 7.49 3.66 14.03
N HIS A 231 6.87 4.42 14.92
CA HIS A 231 6.67 5.85 14.79
C HIS A 231 7.96 6.62 14.53
N ARG A 232 9.11 6.16 15.06
CA ARG A 232 10.43 6.79 14.81
C ARG A 232 10.85 6.72 13.35
N ALA A 233 10.40 5.70 12.62
CA ALA A 233 10.64 5.62 11.18
C ALA A 233 9.91 6.74 10.44
N PHE A 234 8.69 7.07 10.83
CA PHE A 234 7.94 8.19 10.25
C PHE A 234 8.57 9.53 10.59
N SER A 235 9.06 9.74 11.84
CA SER A 235 9.83 10.95 12.19
C SER A 235 11.07 11.09 11.32
N ARG A 236 11.81 9.99 11.07
CA ARG A 236 12.97 10.02 10.16
C ARG A 236 12.56 10.40 8.73
N VAL A 237 11.43 9.89 8.24
CA VAL A 237 10.87 10.28 6.92
C VAL A 237 10.59 11.79 6.90
N LEU A 238 9.94 12.31 7.92
CA LEU A 238 9.63 13.74 8.02
C LEU A 238 10.89 14.62 8.14
N ASP A 239 11.96 14.14 8.80
CA ASP A 239 13.24 14.86 8.84
C ASP A 239 13.76 15.11 7.41
N VAL A 240 13.80 14.06 6.58
CA VAL A 240 14.28 14.17 5.19
C VAL A 240 13.35 15.00 4.32
N LEU A 241 12.04 14.80 4.45
CA LEU A 241 11.05 15.57 3.68
C LEU A 241 11.05 17.06 4.04
N SER A 242 11.38 17.40 5.28
CA SER A 242 11.47 18.81 5.72
C SER A 242 12.65 19.57 5.11
N GLU A 243 13.66 18.84 4.63
CA GLU A 243 14.82 19.40 3.92
C GLU A 243 14.61 19.50 2.40
N ASP A 244 13.54 18.89 1.85
CA ASP A 244 13.28 18.88 0.42
C ASP A 244 12.63 20.22 -0.02
N PRO A 245 13.33 21.06 -0.80
CA PRO A 245 12.80 22.37 -1.23
C PRO A 245 11.59 22.26 -2.18
N ARG A 246 11.30 21.07 -2.70
CA ARG A 246 10.15 20.79 -3.56
C ARG A 246 8.86 20.59 -2.77
N LEU A 247 8.94 20.60 -1.43
CA LEU A 247 7.82 20.38 -0.53
C LEU A 247 7.57 21.58 0.37
N ILE A 248 6.31 21.89 0.59
CA ILE A 248 5.87 22.80 1.64
C ILE A 248 5.83 21.99 2.94
N GLN A 249 6.40 22.52 4.03
CA GLN A 249 6.44 21.82 5.32
C GLN A 249 5.06 21.74 5.99
N ARG A 250 4.11 21.13 5.28
CA ARG A 250 2.77 20.78 5.74
C ARG A 250 2.50 19.33 5.36
N PHE A 251 2.60 18.46 6.34
CA PHE A 251 2.55 17.03 6.16
C PHE A 251 1.24 16.45 6.72
N GLY A 252 0.63 15.55 5.96
CA GLY A 252 -0.46 14.69 6.40
C GLY A 252 -0.04 13.23 6.40
N ILE A 253 -0.83 12.38 7.04
CA ILE A 253 -0.65 10.92 7.01
C ILE A 253 -2.00 10.23 6.80
N TRP A 254 -2.03 9.26 5.88
CA TRP A 254 -3.20 8.45 5.56
C TRP A 254 -2.87 6.96 5.69
N GLY A 255 -3.39 6.34 6.75
CA GLY A 255 -3.20 4.93 7.02
C GLY A 255 -4.43 4.08 6.70
N ASN A 256 -4.22 2.95 6.04
CA ASN A 256 -5.26 1.99 5.68
C ASN A 256 -5.13 0.71 6.51
N SER A 257 -6.24 0.20 7.07
CA SER A 257 -6.24 -1.01 7.89
C SER A 257 -5.28 -0.88 9.10
N PHE A 258 -4.42 -1.84 9.34
CA PHE A 258 -3.34 -1.74 10.34
C PHE A 258 -2.48 -0.48 10.17
N GLY A 259 -2.29 0.00 8.94
CA GLY A 259 -1.61 1.27 8.67
C GLY A 259 -2.29 2.48 9.32
N GLY A 260 -3.60 2.41 9.59
CA GLY A 260 -4.33 3.42 10.38
C GLY A 260 -3.82 3.51 11.82
N SER A 261 -3.53 2.37 12.44
CA SER A 261 -2.91 2.35 13.78
C SER A 261 -1.50 2.95 13.77
N LEU A 262 -0.70 2.66 12.73
CA LEU A 262 0.63 3.24 12.54
C LEU A 262 0.56 4.75 12.30
N ALA A 263 -0.43 5.21 11.52
CA ALA A 263 -0.64 6.63 11.25
C ALA A 263 -0.98 7.42 12.52
N VAL A 264 -1.84 6.87 13.38
CA VAL A 264 -2.16 7.48 14.69
C VAL A 264 -0.93 7.54 15.59
N GLN A 265 -0.18 6.43 15.68
CA GLN A 265 1.04 6.40 16.49
C GLN A 265 2.06 7.45 16.00
N ALA A 266 2.22 7.59 14.68
CA ALA A 266 3.08 8.61 14.08
C ALA A 266 2.59 10.03 14.38
N ALA A 267 1.28 10.31 14.23
CA ALA A 267 0.70 11.63 14.46
C ALA A 267 0.73 12.06 15.94
N ILE A 268 0.66 11.11 16.87
CA ILE A 268 0.87 11.36 18.29
C ILE A 268 2.34 11.71 18.60
N ALA A 269 3.27 10.99 17.95
CA ALA A 269 4.69 11.12 18.22
C ALA A 269 5.35 12.35 17.56
N ASP A 270 4.81 12.83 16.44
CA ASP A 270 5.42 13.90 15.65
C ASP A 270 4.39 14.96 15.20
N GLN A 271 4.47 16.13 15.83
CA GLN A 271 3.55 17.25 15.63
C GLN A 271 3.70 17.95 14.26
N ARG A 272 4.70 17.59 13.46
CA ARG A 272 4.80 18.04 12.05
C ARG A 272 3.69 17.44 11.17
N LEU A 273 3.05 16.34 11.63
CA LEU A 273 1.86 15.80 10.99
C LEU A 273 0.63 16.66 11.32
N ALA A 274 0.31 17.56 10.40
CA ALA A 274 -0.75 18.55 10.55
C ALA A 274 -2.15 17.97 10.35
N ALA A 275 -2.30 16.74 9.82
CA ALA A 275 -3.57 16.06 9.61
C ALA A 275 -3.39 14.55 9.53
N CYS A 276 -4.33 13.77 10.10
CA CYS A 276 -4.29 12.32 10.12
C CYS A 276 -5.61 11.74 9.57
N CYS A 277 -5.51 10.84 8.59
CA CYS A 277 -6.64 10.07 8.08
C CYS A 277 -6.47 8.58 8.38
N ILE A 278 -7.51 7.95 8.88
CA ILE A 278 -7.57 6.52 9.20
C ILE A 278 -8.70 5.89 8.38
N ASN A 279 -8.39 4.89 7.58
CA ASN A 279 -9.38 4.14 6.82
C ASN A 279 -9.40 2.67 7.29
N GLY A 280 -10.45 2.27 8.00
CA GLY A 280 -10.61 0.91 8.52
C GLY A 280 -9.52 0.50 9.52
N GLY A 281 -9.00 1.44 10.32
CA GLY A 281 -7.96 1.19 11.30
C GLY A 281 -8.48 0.73 12.66
N ALA A 282 -7.56 0.28 13.52
CA ALA A 282 -7.87 -0.22 14.85
C ALA A 282 -7.14 0.57 15.95
N SER A 283 -7.82 0.70 17.11
CA SER A 283 -7.17 1.17 18.35
C SER A 283 -6.27 0.10 18.97
N ARG A 284 -6.60 -1.19 18.75
CA ARG A 284 -5.87 -2.36 19.22
C ARG A 284 -5.62 -3.34 18.08
N PRO A 285 -4.47 -3.24 17.37
CA PRO A 285 -4.19 -4.08 16.20
C PRO A 285 -4.18 -5.59 16.46
N LEU A 286 -3.86 -6.01 17.68
CA LEU A 286 -3.84 -7.41 18.09
C LEU A 286 -5.21 -8.10 17.99
N GLU A 287 -6.32 -7.33 18.00
CA GLU A 287 -7.69 -7.87 17.87
C GLU A 287 -7.85 -8.80 16.66
N PHE A 288 -7.23 -8.46 15.53
CA PHE A 288 -7.40 -9.23 14.30
C PHE A 288 -6.67 -10.60 14.35
N PRO A 289 -5.38 -10.69 14.70
CA PRO A 289 -4.72 -11.98 14.87
C PRO A 289 -5.34 -12.86 15.99
N GLU A 290 -5.86 -12.26 17.07
CA GLU A 290 -6.58 -13.02 18.10
C GLU A 290 -7.85 -13.67 17.55
N ARG A 291 -8.60 -12.96 16.71
CA ARG A 291 -9.81 -13.47 16.05
C ARG A 291 -9.47 -14.50 14.95
N TYR A 292 -8.35 -14.33 14.26
CA TYR A 292 -7.87 -15.16 13.17
C TYR A 292 -6.42 -15.62 13.40
N PRO A 293 -6.18 -16.64 14.27
CA PRO A 293 -4.83 -17.03 14.70
C PRO A 293 -3.84 -17.35 13.58
N ARG A 294 -4.33 -17.86 12.43
CA ARG A 294 -3.50 -18.09 11.23
C ARG A 294 -2.77 -16.81 10.75
N PHE A 295 -3.25 -15.64 11.15
CA PHE A 295 -2.66 -14.37 10.76
C PHE A 295 -1.39 -14.03 11.52
N PHE A 296 -1.12 -14.69 12.68
CA PHE A 296 0.14 -14.53 13.42
C PHE A 296 1.36 -14.83 12.55
N GLY A 297 1.31 -15.83 11.65
CA GLY A 297 2.41 -16.12 10.72
C GLY A 297 2.77 -14.94 9.82
N LYS A 298 1.79 -14.10 9.47
CA LYS A 298 2.03 -12.88 8.72
C LYS A 298 2.70 -11.80 9.56
N VAL A 299 2.27 -11.65 10.81
CA VAL A 299 2.91 -10.74 11.78
C VAL A 299 4.34 -11.18 12.06
N GLU A 300 4.59 -12.49 12.28
CA GLU A 300 5.93 -13.05 12.42
C GLU A 300 6.84 -12.69 11.25
N THR A 301 6.32 -12.78 10.02
CA THR A 301 7.06 -12.34 8.82
C THR A 301 7.36 -10.84 8.85
N MET A 302 6.41 -10.01 9.27
CA MET A 302 6.60 -8.55 9.37
C MET A 302 7.62 -8.15 10.42
N ILE A 303 7.67 -8.86 11.55
CA ILE A 303 8.65 -8.59 12.63
C ILE A 303 10.00 -9.28 12.41
N GLY A 304 10.12 -10.16 11.40
CA GLY A 304 11.36 -10.90 11.11
C GLY A 304 11.74 -11.92 12.20
N ALA A 305 10.77 -12.38 12.97
CA ALA A 305 11.01 -13.32 14.07
C ALA A 305 9.84 -14.28 14.23
N SER A 306 10.13 -15.52 14.56
CA SER A 306 9.14 -16.55 14.85
C SER A 306 8.70 -16.49 16.32
N GLY A 307 7.46 -16.89 16.57
CA GLY A 307 6.86 -17.01 17.89
C GLY A 307 5.70 -16.04 18.13
N ILE A 308 4.54 -16.60 18.45
CA ILE A 308 3.30 -15.84 18.67
C ILE A 308 3.48 -14.80 19.80
N ASP A 309 4.18 -15.14 20.88
CA ASP A 309 4.40 -14.22 22.00
C ASP A 309 5.14 -12.96 21.53
N ARG A 310 6.17 -13.13 20.69
CA ARG A 310 6.90 -11.99 20.13
C ARG A 310 6.05 -11.13 19.18
N ALA A 311 5.20 -11.75 18.39
CA ALA A 311 4.24 -11.04 17.56
C ALA A 311 3.24 -10.24 18.40
N MET A 312 2.75 -10.86 19.50
CA MET A 312 1.86 -10.19 20.45
C MET A 312 2.54 -9.01 21.14
N ASP A 313 3.80 -9.16 21.60
CA ASP A 313 4.57 -8.07 22.23
C ASP A 313 4.68 -6.85 21.31
N VAL A 314 5.02 -7.06 20.03
CA VAL A 314 5.14 -5.95 19.07
C VAL A 314 3.79 -5.30 18.82
N LEU A 315 2.71 -6.07 18.65
CA LEU A 315 1.37 -5.52 18.42
C LEU A 315 0.82 -4.82 19.66
N ASN A 316 1.11 -5.29 20.88
CA ASN A 316 0.76 -4.62 22.13
C ASN A 316 1.52 -3.28 22.29
N ALA A 317 2.75 -3.19 21.82
CA ALA A 317 3.49 -1.93 21.83
C ALA A 317 2.93 -0.88 20.83
N ILE A 318 2.07 -1.31 19.91
CA ILE A 318 1.36 -0.45 18.94
C ILE A 318 -0.10 -0.18 19.42
N ASP A 319 -0.52 -0.71 20.55
CA ASP A 319 -1.84 -0.44 21.15
C ASP A 319 -1.97 1.06 21.48
N LEU A 320 -3.04 1.67 20.96
CA LEU A 320 -3.24 3.12 21.03
C LEU A 320 -4.09 3.56 22.22
N ARG A 321 -4.81 2.64 22.87
CA ARG A 321 -5.89 2.94 23.82
C ARG A 321 -5.48 3.86 24.96
N GLU A 322 -4.24 3.76 25.44
CA GLU A 322 -3.72 4.64 26.50
C GLU A 322 -3.19 5.97 26.01
N THR A 323 -3.00 6.13 24.68
CA THR A 323 -2.35 7.30 24.09
C THR A 323 -3.25 8.15 23.23
N LEU A 324 -4.47 7.69 22.91
CA LEU A 324 -5.42 8.37 22.02
C LEU A 324 -5.70 9.83 22.40
N GLY A 325 -5.74 10.16 23.70
CA GLY A 325 -5.91 11.52 24.20
C GLY A 325 -4.80 12.49 23.79
N LYS A 326 -3.68 12.02 23.23
CA LYS A 326 -2.59 12.84 22.69
C LYS A 326 -2.75 13.15 21.20
N LEU A 327 -3.70 12.53 20.51
CA LEU A 327 -3.97 12.80 19.10
C LEU A 327 -4.75 14.12 18.96
N SER A 328 -4.04 15.20 18.66
CA SER A 328 -4.58 16.57 18.66
C SER A 328 -4.72 17.19 17.27
N CYS A 329 -4.05 16.65 16.25
CA CYS A 329 -4.19 17.16 14.88
C CYS A 329 -5.58 16.83 14.30
N PRO A 330 -6.06 17.56 13.27
CA PRO A 330 -7.24 17.22 12.51
C PRO A 330 -7.30 15.73 12.15
N LEU A 331 -8.47 15.10 12.41
CA LEU A 331 -8.67 13.67 12.29
C LEU A 331 -9.86 13.34 11.38
N LEU A 332 -9.61 12.62 10.30
CA LEU A 332 -10.65 11.98 9.49
C LEU A 332 -10.60 10.47 9.69
N GLN A 333 -11.74 9.87 9.99
CA GLN A 333 -11.88 8.43 10.05
C GLN A 333 -12.94 7.95 9.07
N LEU A 334 -12.59 6.91 8.32
CA LEU A 334 -13.51 6.17 7.46
C LEU A 334 -13.62 4.74 7.97
N HIS A 335 -14.83 4.24 8.09
CA HIS A 335 -15.06 2.87 8.55
C HIS A 335 -16.31 2.26 7.90
N SER A 336 -16.32 0.94 7.77
CA SER A 336 -17.53 0.20 7.41
C SER A 336 -18.30 -0.18 8.66
N GLU A 337 -19.63 -0.13 8.60
CA GLU A 337 -20.46 -0.59 9.71
C GLU A 337 -20.24 -2.08 10.01
N HIS A 338 -20.04 -2.87 8.98
CA HIS A 338 -19.91 -4.33 9.05
C HIS A 338 -18.49 -4.84 8.75
N ASP A 339 -17.45 -4.05 9.05
CA ASP A 339 -16.05 -4.42 8.83
C ASP A 339 -15.71 -5.75 9.52
N GLN A 340 -15.28 -6.74 8.73
CA GLN A 340 -14.93 -8.08 9.20
C GLN A 340 -13.51 -8.18 9.77
N VAL A 341 -12.68 -7.15 9.56
CA VAL A 341 -11.29 -7.11 10.02
C VAL A 341 -11.20 -6.41 11.36
N PHE A 342 -11.60 -5.15 11.42
CA PHE A 342 -11.63 -4.35 12.64
C PHE A 342 -13.04 -3.84 12.91
N SER A 343 -13.52 -3.98 14.14
CA SER A 343 -14.87 -3.56 14.49
C SER A 343 -15.03 -2.03 14.46
N LEU A 344 -16.22 -1.55 14.14
CA LEU A 344 -16.57 -0.12 14.21
C LEU A 344 -16.35 0.47 15.63
N ALA A 345 -16.39 -0.35 16.66
CA ALA A 345 -16.07 0.05 18.03
C ALA A 345 -14.66 0.64 18.16
N ASN A 346 -13.67 0.11 17.39
CA ASN A 346 -12.32 0.69 17.33
C ASN A 346 -12.34 2.12 16.80
N ALA A 347 -13.04 2.38 15.70
CA ALA A 347 -13.13 3.71 15.11
C ALA A 347 -13.82 4.70 16.06
N ARG A 348 -14.90 4.27 16.70
CA ARG A 348 -15.60 5.09 17.72
C ARG A 348 -14.68 5.40 18.91
N LEU A 349 -13.96 4.42 19.42
CA LEU A 349 -13.03 4.63 20.53
C LEU A 349 -11.93 5.66 20.17
N ILE A 350 -11.33 5.54 18.99
CA ILE A 350 -10.34 6.52 18.51
C ILE A 350 -10.98 7.90 18.40
N HIS A 351 -12.17 8.00 17.77
CA HIS A 351 -12.89 9.26 17.59
C HIS A 351 -13.18 9.93 18.94
N ASP A 352 -13.73 9.17 19.89
CA ASP A 352 -14.21 9.72 21.16
C ASP A 352 -13.04 10.18 22.03
N GLN A 353 -11.94 9.43 22.07
CA GLN A 353 -10.79 9.72 22.94
C GLN A 353 -9.75 10.66 22.34
N ALA A 354 -9.71 10.86 21.02
CA ALA A 354 -8.83 11.85 20.41
C ALA A 354 -9.13 13.26 20.92
N SER A 355 -8.08 13.99 21.31
CA SER A 355 -8.20 15.39 21.77
C SER A 355 -8.37 16.41 20.63
N SER A 356 -8.30 15.97 19.39
CA SER A 356 -8.54 16.80 18.21
C SER A 356 -9.89 17.53 18.30
N LEU A 357 -9.88 18.84 18.05
CA LEU A 357 -11.09 19.66 17.95
C LEU A 357 -11.75 19.59 16.55
N ASP A 358 -10.98 19.21 15.54
CA ASP A 358 -11.45 18.97 14.16
C ASP A 358 -11.38 17.48 13.87
N LYS A 359 -12.44 16.75 14.23
CA LYS A 359 -12.51 15.30 14.02
C LYS A 359 -13.82 14.88 13.40
N LYS A 360 -13.75 13.95 12.44
CA LYS A 360 -14.89 13.43 11.71
C LYS A 360 -14.80 11.91 11.57
N LEU A 361 -15.87 11.20 11.85
CA LEU A 361 -16.04 9.78 11.57
C LEU A 361 -17.13 9.60 10.51
N LEU A 362 -16.75 9.02 9.36
CA LEU A 362 -17.65 8.64 8.30
C LEU A 362 -17.83 7.12 8.32
N VAL A 363 -19.07 6.66 8.30
CA VAL A 363 -19.41 5.24 8.34
C VAL A 363 -20.23 4.90 7.09
N TRP A 364 -19.79 3.87 6.35
CA TRP A 364 -20.51 3.29 5.22
C TRP A 364 -21.29 2.07 5.69
N GLU A 365 -22.62 2.07 5.57
CA GLU A 365 -23.47 0.95 5.94
C GLU A 365 -23.21 -0.31 5.09
N ASP A 366 -22.98 -0.11 3.80
CA ASP A 366 -22.69 -1.16 2.81
C ASP A 366 -21.19 -1.28 2.47
N GLY A 367 -20.32 -0.60 3.24
CA GLY A 367 -18.88 -0.63 3.03
C GLY A 367 -18.28 -2.01 3.33
N ASP A 368 -17.26 -2.40 2.59
CA ASP A 368 -16.36 -3.49 2.95
C ASP A 368 -15.14 -2.97 3.73
N HIS A 369 -14.20 -3.85 4.10
CA HIS A 369 -12.99 -3.42 4.80
C HIS A 369 -12.21 -2.38 3.99
N CYS A 370 -11.83 -1.27 4.61
CA CYS A 370 -11.17 -0.12 3.95
C CYS A 370 -11.99 0.52 2.82
N ILE A 371 -13.30 0.29 2.76
CA ILE A 371 -14.22 0.91 1.79
C ILE A 371 -13.75 0.67 0.33
N TYR A 372 -13.29 -0.55 0.03
CA TYR A 372 -12.81 -0.91 -1.31
C TYR A 372 -13.93 -0.81 -2.36
N ASN A 373 -15.16 -1.15 -1.99
CA ASN A 373 -16.32 -1.12 -2.89
C ASN A 373 -16.78 0.31 -3.24
N HIS A 374 -16.36 1.34 -2.51
CA HIS A 374 -16.60 2.75 -2.80
C HIS A 374 -15.27 3.52 -2.99
N ALA A 375 -14.30 2.92 -3.70
CA ALA A 375 -12.94 3.43 -3.81
C ALA A 375 -12.85 4.88 -4.33
N THR A 376 -13.66 5.26 -5.32
CA THR A 376 -13.68 6.62 -5.88
C THR A 376 -14.18 7.62 -4.84
N GLU A 377 -15.32 7.35 -4.21
CA GLU A 377 -15.90 8.21 -3.18
C GLU A 377 -14.92 8.38 -2.00
N ARG A 378 -14.36 7.27 -1.51
CA ARG A 378 -13.34 7.28 -0.46
C ARG A 378 -12.15 8.15 -0.82
N ASN A 379 -11.54 7.94 -2.00
CA ASN A 379 -10.34 8.66 -2.41
C ASN A 379 -10.60 10.15 -2.59
N CYS A 380 -11.74 10.52 -3.21
CA CYS A 380 -12.14 11.93 -3.37
C CYS A 380 -12.40 12.58 -2.02
N THR A 381 -13.19 11.96 -1.15
CA THR A 381 -13.49 12.48 0.19
C THR A 381 -12.22 12.74 1.02
N VAL A 382 -11.28 11.79 1.01
CA VAL A 382 -10.02 11.95 1.76
C VAL A 382 -9.14 13.02 1.14
N ALA A 383 -9.02 13.06 -0.18
CA ALA A 383 -8.17 14.02 -0.86
C ALA A 383 -8.72 15.46 -0.73
N ASP A 384 -10.05 15.66 -0.82
CA ASP A 384 -10.70 16.96 -0.56
C ASP A 384 -10.46 17.40 0.90
N TRP A 385 -10.61 16.49 1.85
CA TRP A 385 -10.39 16.77 3.27
C TRP A 385 -8.94 17.20 3.57
N PHE A 386 -7.93 16.51 2.99
CA PHE A 386 -6.54 16.93 3.11
C PHE A 386 -6.28 18.27 2.42
N CYS A 387 -6.90 18.50 1.25
CA CYS A 387 -6.76 19.75 0.51
C CYS A 387 -7.20 20.96 1.36
N GLU A 388 -8.30 20.85 2.06
CA GLU A 388 -8.80 21.91 2.95
C GLU A 388 -7.85 22.20 4.14
N ARG A 389 -7.14 21.19 4.64
CA ARG A 389 -6.32 21.30 5.87
C ARG A 389 -4.84 21.54 5.62
N LEU A 390 -4.35 21.14 4.45
CA LEU A 390 -2.94 21.30 4.09
C LEU A 390 -2.70 22.48 3.13
N LYS A 391 -3.72 23.13 2.58
CA LYS A 391 -3.52 24.33 1.77
C LYS A 391 -2.86 25.43 2.58
N VAL A 392 -1.88 26.09 1.97
CA VAL A 392 -1.40 27.39 2.44
C VAL A 392 -2.49 28.39 2.06
N VAL A 393 -3.17 28.95 3.06
CA VAL A 393 -3.99 30.14 2.83
C VAL A 393 -2.99 31.25 2.54
N GLU A 394 -3.01 31.79 1.30
CA GLU A 394 -2.26 32.96 0.90
C GLU A 394 -2.66 34.20 1.75
#